data_bddeaffce640476ed8f8336e93294bf8
#
_entry.id   bddeaffce640476ed8f8336e93294bf8
#
_cell.length_a   1.000
_cell.length_b   1.000
_cell.length_c   1.000
_cell.angle_alpha   90.00
_cell.angle_beta   90.00
_cell.angle_gamma   90.00
#
_symmetry.space_group_name_H-M   'P 1'
#
loop_
_entity.id
_entity.type
_entity.pdbx_description
1 polymer ?
#
loop_
_entity_poly.entity_id
_entity_poly.type
_entity_poly.pdbx_seq_one_letter_code
_entity_poly.pdbx_strand_id
1 'polypeptide(L)'
;PVVSAIRGGSKRVKLYWNKINGVSGYNIYYSTSPNGTYTLAKKISGNSTVKYVKTGLNQKQTYYFKMTSYITNNGYTTESAFTKVLSAKTVSVSSTSKGAKKYANKTKFKKSAAYKKYKALSSYMTYSKSFAIPGLKNTNVAGFASKTMIPKAICQAGGYMLVSAYDSTGKDESVIYILNRASHSYITTLVLPNKANVSCMAYDGKNIWISKGDKVAYFPFSAITKAVTSGGSYSTLSAYTRYFAVQTKVNIMTYYNNTLWIGATNNTASSKMYGYSIVTQNNLCYLTSKYTMAIPSRTTGVAFDKDGYMYMTVSYATNSSKANYISKLYKFKLDLNAPNKSNQILKGSKLKTLTLPPKAENVCVYGSYLYTIYSGSMYSSCKYPVDRVVATKLSSL
;
A
#
# COMPACT_ATOMS: atom_id res chain seq x y z
N PRO A 1 18.42 7.75 28.17
CA PRO A 1 17.13 7.71 27.45
C PRO A 1 16.99 6.41 26.63
N VAL A 2 15.73 6.03 26.35
CA VAL A 2 15.42 4.90 25.47
C VAL A 2 14.82 5.45 24.19
N VAL A 3 15.51 5.28 23.07
CA VAL A 3 15.01 5.69 21.77
C VAL A 3 13.98 4.66 21.28
N SER A 4 12.74 5.08 21.13
CA SER A 4 11.63 4.22 20.71
C SER A 4 11.53 4.06 19.19
N ALA A 5 12.02 5.05 18.41
CA ALA A 5 12.08 4.97 16.95
C ALA A 5 13.12 5.93 16.37
N ILE A 6 13.76 5.50 15.27
CA ILE A 6 14.59 6.34 14.41
C ILE A 6 14.19 6.13 12.97
N ARG A 7 14.02 7.22 12.19
CA ARG A 7 13.51 7.17 10.82
C ARG A 7 14.27 8.12 9.90
N GLY A 8 14.78 7.60 8.80
CA GLY A 8 15.32 8.39 7.72
C GLY A 8 14.22 8.97 6.82
N GLY A 9 14.42 10.19 6.34
CA GLY A 9 13.58 10.84 5.33
C GLY A 9 14.47 11.57 4.30
N SER A 10 13.88 12.35 3.40
CA SER A 10 14.68 13.15 2.46
C SER A 10 15.44 14.24 3.21
N LYS A 11 16.77 14.19 3.14
CA LYS A 11 17.68 15.16 3.79
C LYS A 11 17.42 15.36 5.29
N ARG A 12 16.81 14.38 5.98
CA ARG A 12 16.48 14.45 7.39
C ARG A 12 16.41 13.07 8.05
N VAL A 13 16.62 13.06 9.37
CA VAL A 13 16.37 11.91 10.25
C VAL A 13 15.50 12.38 11.41
N LYS A 14 14.48 11.60 11.76
CA LYS A 14 13.61 11.80 12.92
C LYS A 14 13.94 10.79 14.00
N LEU A 15 14.02 11.25 15.25
CA LEU A 15 14.19 10.44 16.44
C LEU A 15 12.99 10.62 17.34
N TYR A 16 12.59 9.55 18.00
CA TYR A 16 11.56 9.52 19.05
C TYR A 16 12.10 8.75 20.23
N TRP A 17 11.82 9.18 21.44
CA TRP A 17 12.25 8.51 22.68
C TRP A 17 11.17 8.60 23.76
N ASN A 18 11.35 7.78 24.79
CA ASN A 18 10.45 7.79 25.94
C ASN A 18 10.80 8.95 26.86
N LYS A 19 9.76 9.63 27.39
CA LYS A 19 9.94 10.66 28.40
C LYS A 19 10.62 10.04 29.65
N ILE A 20 11.58 10.79 30.22
CA ILE A 20 12.20 10.47 31.50
C ILE A 20 11.80 11.57 32.48
N ASN A 21 11.23 11.14 33.61
CA ASN A 21 10.89 12.08 34.68
C ASN A 21 12.16 12.49 35.46
N GLY A 22 12.19 13.70 36.00
CA GLY A 22 13.30 14.21 36.81
C GLY A 22 14.53 14.67 36.03
N VAL A 23 14.54 14.61 34.69
CA VAL A 23 15.65 15.16 33.90
C VAL A 23 15.37 16.57 33.47
N SER A 24 16.43 17.39 33.34
CA SER A 24 16.37 18.78 32.85
C SER A 24 16.31 18.85 31.33
N GLY A 25 16.67 17.76 30.63
CA GLY A 25 16.59 17.72 29.16
C GLY A 25 17.38 16.59 28.53
N TYR A 26 17.64 16.73 27.21
CA TYR A 26 18.31 15.72 26.40
C TYR A 26 19.35 16.35 25.48
N ASN A 27 20.46 15.67 25.29
CA ASN A 27 21.44 15.99 24.26
C ASN A 27 21.42 14.91 23.18
N ILE A 28 21.39 15.34 21.91
CA ILE A 28 21.33 14.46 20.75
C ILE A 28 22.59 14.68 19.93
N TYR A 29 23.29 13.60 19.65
CA TYR A 29 24.54 13.62 18.89
C TYR A 29 24.39 12.80 17.61
N TYR A 30 25.12 13.18 16.55
CA TYR A 30 25.10 12.45 15.28
C TYR A 30 26.49 12.35 14.65
N SER A 31 26.66 11.34 13.81
CA SER A 31 27.88 11.09 13.02
C SER A 31 27.52 10.49 11.66
N THR A 32 28.46 10.47 10.73
CA THR A 32 28.38 9.74 9.45
C THR A 32 29.04 8.36 9.54
N SER A 33 29.70 8.04 10.64
CA SER A 33 30.33 6.75 10.92
C SER A 33 29.87 6.20 12.29
N PRO A 34 29.69 4.89 12.46
CA PRO A 34 29.27 4.30 13.73
C PRO A 34 30.31 4.52 14.83
N ASN A 35 31.61 4.51 14.47
CA ASN A 35 32.75 4.67 15.39
C ASN A 35 33.45 6.03 15.22
N GLY A 36 32.85 6.96 14.48
CA GLY A 36 33.42 8.27 14.26
C GLY A 36 33.13 9.27 15.37
N THR A 37 33.64 10.49 15.21
CA THR A 37 33.33 11.61 16.09
C THR A 37 31.86 11.99 15.98
N TYR A 38 31.19 12.12 17.12
CA TYR A 38 29.80 12.55 17.21
C TYR A 38 29.71 14.01 17.58
N THR A 39 29.07 14.79 16.76
CA THR A 39 28.79 16.20 17.02
C THR A 39 27.41 16.40 17.64
N LEU A 40 27.28 17.38 18.51
CA LEU A 40 26.02 17.75 19.13
C LEU A 40 25.05 18.27 18.05
N ALA A 41 23.98 17.54 17.82
CA ALA A 41 22.93 17.93 16.87
C ALA A 41 21.91 18.89 17.49
N LYS A 42 21.59 18.68 18.79
CA LYS A 42 20.64 19.50 19.55
C LYS A 42 20.74 19.25 21.04
N LYS A 43 20.74 20.33 21.84
CA LYS A 43 20.40 20.34 23.27
C LYS A 43 18.92 20.72 23.40
N ILE A 44 18.15 19.91 24.13
CA ILE A 44 16.72 20.10 24.36
C ILE A 44 16.51 20.35 25.83
N SER A 45 15.94 21.50 26.18
CA SER A 45 15.57 21.85 27.54
C SER A 45 14.17 21.30 27.86
N GLY A 46 14.04 20.77 29.10
CA GLY A 46 12.81 20.13 29.57
C GLY A 46 12.67 18.68 29.10
N ASN A 47 11.86 17.91 29.82
CA ASN A 47 11.66 16.48 29.61
C ASN A 47 10.43 16.14 28.77
N SER A 48 9.59 17.12 28.45
CA SER A 48 8.33 16.90 27.70
C SER A 48 8.52 16.69 26.20
N THR A 49 9.64 17.22 25.65
CA THR A 49 9.99 16.99 24.24
C THR A 49 10.56 15.61 24.06
N VAL A 50 9.88 14.77 23.30
CA VAL A 50 10.23 13.34 23.04
C VAL A 50 10.45 13.04 21.56
N LYS A 51 10.71 14.09 20.78
CA LYS A 51 10.94 14.00 19.34
C LYS A 51 11.93 15.06 18.88
N TYR A 52 12.80 14.69 17.94
CA TYR A 52 13.71 15.60 17.25
C TYR A 52 13.81 15.28 15.76
N VAL A 53 14.03 16.30 14.94
CA VAL A 53 14.24 16.15 13.50
C VAL A 53 15.57 16.85 13.13
N LYS A 54 16.58 16.07 12.77
CA LYS A 54 17.82 16.59 12.17
C LYS A 54 17.58 16.79 10.68
N THR A 55 17.72 18.01 10.20
CA THR A 55 17.61 18.41 8.79
C THR A 55 18.99 18.74 8.20
N GLY A 56 19.05 19.09 6.91
CA GLY A 56 20.28 19.47 6.23
C GLY A 56 21.23 18.30 5.95
N LEU A 57 20.72 17.08 5.95
CA LEU A 57 21.50 15.88 5.71
C LEU A 57 21.58 15.55 4.21
N ASN A 58 22.65 14.85 3.79
CA ASN A 58 22.75 14.32 2.43
C ASN A 58 21.75 13.20 2.20
N GLN A 59 21.26 13.06 0.98
CA GLN A 59 20.37 11.94 0.59
C GLN A 59 21.16 10.64 0.41
N LYS A 60 20.49 9.50 0.60
CA LYS A 60 21.05 8.15 0.42
C LYS A 60 22.24 7.82 1.32
N GLN A 61 22.47 8.61 2.36
CA GLN A 61 23.55 8.43 3.33
C GLN A 61 23.02 7.89 4.65
N THR A 62 23.77 6.99 5.29
CA THR A 62 23.49 6.52 6.64
C THR A 62 24.07 7.50 7.64
N TYR A 63 23.27 7.83 8.65
CA TYR A 63 23.67 8.63 9.80
C TYR A 63 23.45 7.86 11.08
N TYR A 64 24.32 8.08 12.02
CA TYR A 64 24.35 7.40 13.32
C TYR A 64 24.05 8.42 14.41
N PHE A 65 23.28 8.00 15.40
CA PHE A 65 22.81 8.86 16.49
C PHE A 65 23.00 8.16 17.82
N LYS A 66 23.31 8.96 18.85
CA LYS A 66 23.27 8.59 20.25
C LYS A 66 22.75 9.76 21.08
N MET A 67 22.24 9.49 22.26
CA MET A 67 21.63 10.50 23.12
C MET A 67 22.07 10.31 24.56
N THR A 68 22.08 11.43 25.30
CA THR A 68 22.10 11.47 26.76
C THR A 68 20.88 12.21 27.28
N SER A 69 20.49 11.94 28.53
CA SER A 69 19.69 12.87 29.33
C SER A 69 20.62 13.64 30.27
N TYR A 70 20.21 14.84 30.68
CA TYR A 70 20.99 15.60 31.64
C TYR A 70 20.12 16.17 32.76
N ILE A 71 20.74 16.35 33.92
CA ILE A 71 20.16 17.03 35.07
C ILE A 71 21.05 18.24 35.37
N THR A 72 20.43 19.41 35.54
CA THR A 72 21.11 20.59 36.02
C THR A 72 20.56 20.96 37.38
N ASN A 73 21.43 20.98 38.38
CA ASN A 73 21.13 21.37 39.74
C ASN A 73 22.19 22.33 40.25
N ASN A 74 21.80 23.47 40.83
CA ASN A 74 22.67 24.47 41.38
C ASN A 74 23.82 24.93 40.42
N GLY A 75 23.51 25.04 39.11
CA GLY A 75 24.47 25.42 38.08
C GLY A 75 25.33 24.29 37.54
N TYR A 76 25.35 23.13 38.18
CA TYR A 76 26.11 21.97 37.71
C TYR A 76 25.23 21.07 36.82
N THR A 77 25.80 20.60 35.71
CA THR A 77 25.14 19.71 34.77
C THR A 77 25.82 18.35 34.74
N THR A 78 25.05 17.29 34.98
CA THR A 78 25.49 15.90 34.88
C THR A 78 24.72 15.21 33.75
N GLU A 79 25.41 14.46 32.90
CA GLU A 79 24.82 13.68 31.81
C GLU A 79 24.78 12.19 32.11
N SER A 80 23.75 11.53 31.62
CA SER A 80 23.69 10.05 31.64
C SER A 80 24.70 9.43 30.68
N ALA A 81 24.93 8.12 30.79
CA ALA A 81 25.60 7.37 29.71
C ALA A 81 24.84 7.51 28.39
N PHE A 82 25.59 7.36 27.29
CA PHE A 82 25.01 7.37 25.96
C PHE A 82 24.07 6.17 25.74
N THR A 83 23.05 6.38 24.94
CA THR A 83 22.28 5.28 24.37
C THR A 83 23.18 4.41 23.47
N LYS A 84 22.72 3.20 23.14
CA LYS A 84 23.29 2.45 22.01
C LYS A 84 23.27 3.33 20.75
N VAL A 85 24.27 3.12 19.88
CA VAL A 85 24.31 3.77 18.56
C VAL A 85 23.15 3.27 17.71
N LEU A 86 22.39 4.18 17.17
CA LEU A 86 21.23 3.93 16.31
C LEU A 86 21.51 4.52 14.93
N SER A 87 21.06 3.88 13.88
CA SER A 87 21.28 4.37 12.52
C SER A 87 20.01 4.53 11.72
N ALA A 88 20.02 5.49 10.81
CA ALA A 88 18.99 5.63 9.80
C ALA A 88 19.59 6.14 8.49
N LYS A 89 19.21 5.49 7.38
CA LYS A 89 19.60 5.95 6.05
C LYS A 89 18.60 6.98 5.55
N THR A 90 19.11 8.13 5.10
CA THR A 90 18.28 9.11 4.40
C THR A 90 17.93 8.60 3.01
N VAL A 91 16.80 9.05 2.48
CA VAL A 91 16.28 8.62 1.17
C VAL A 91 16.16 9.79 0.22
N SER A 92 16.18 9.50 -1.07
CA SER A 92 15.64 10.41 -2.06
C SER A 92 14.11 10.34 -1.99
N VAL A 93 13.45 11.48 -2.07
CA VAL A 93 12.00 11.52 -2.18
C VAL A 93 11.64 11.37 -3.65
N SER A 94 10.87 10.33 -3.96
CA SER A 94 10.18 10.27 -5.25
C SER A 94 8.88 11.06 -5.15
N SER A 95 8.87 12.26 -5.68
CA SER A 95 7.67 13.11 -5.64
C SER A 95 6.63 12.69 -6.66
N THR A 96 7.04 12.17 -7.81
CA THR A 96 6.14 11.78 -8.90
C THR A 96 6.81 10.79 -9.82
N SER A 97 6.05 9.88 -10.38
CA SER A 97 6.50 9.01 -11.44
C SER A 97 6.78 9.82 -12.72
N LYS A 98 7.97 9.64 -13.29
CA LYS A 98 8.37 10.28 -14.54
C LYS A 98 7.40 9.88 -15.65
N GLY A 99 6.86 10.87 -16.38
CA GLY A 99 5.94 10.64 -17.49
C GLY A 99 4.50 10.29 -17.10
N ALA A 100 4.18 10.17 -15.81
CA ALA A 100 2.81 9.90 -15.37
C ALA A 100 1.86 11.05 -15.72
N LYS A 101 0.71 10.72 -16.31
CA LYS A 101 -0.36 11.68 -16.58
C LYS A 101 -1.07 12.01 -15.27
N LYS A 102 -1.16 13.29 -14.94
CA LYS A 102 -1.73 13.82 -13.70
C LYS A 102 -2.73 14.94 -13.97
N TYR A 103 -3.76 15.01 -13.16
CA TYR A 103 -4.76 16.06 -13.22
C TYR A 103 -4.73 16.90 -11.94
N ALA A 104 -4.52 18.21 -12.08
CA ALA A 104 -4.31 19.10 -10.95
C ALA A 104 -5.52 19.17 -9.98
N ASN A 105 -6.75 19.12 -10.53
CA ASN A 105 -7.99 19.25 -9.78
C ASN A 105 -9.17 18.58 -10.48
N LYS A 106 -10.37 18.68 -9.88
CA LYS A 106 -11.62 18.12 -10.39
C LYS A 106 -11.97 18.64 -11.79
N THR A 107 -11.83 19.94 -12.02
CA THR A 107 -12.15 20.57 -13.31
C THR A 107 -11.23 20.04 -14.42
N LYS A 108 -9.94 19.97 -14.18
CA LYS A 108 -8.97 19.41 -15.15
C LYS A 108 -9.25 17.92 -15.41
N PHE A 109 -9.59 17.14 -14.37
CA PHE A 109 -9.96 15.74 -14.54
C PHE A 109 -11.22 15.57 -15.38
N LYS A 110 -12.28 16.34 -15.13
CA LYS A 110 -13.53 16.30 -15.89
C LYS A 110 -13.36 16.70 -17.36
N LYS A 111 -12.38 17.52 -17.69
CA LYS A 111 -12.02 17.87 -19.08
C LYS A 111 -11.19 16.80 -19.79
N SER A 112 -10.75 15.75 -19.10
CA SER A 112 -9.92 14.69 -19.68
C SER A 112 -10.67 13.83 -20.68
N ALA A 113 -9.95 13.31 -21.68
CA ALA A 113 -10.52 12.41 -22.67
C ALA A 113 -11.10 11.12 -22.03
N ALA A 114 -10.47 10.63 -20.95
CA ALA A 114 -10.99 9.49 -20.20
C ALA A 114 -12.36 9.78 -19.57
N TYR A 115 -12.51 10.92 -18.90
CA TYR A 115 -13.79 11.30 -18.30
C TYR A 115 -14.91 11.46 -19.32
N LYS A 116 -14.63 12.10 -20.46
CA LYS A 116 -15.59 12.30 -21.54
C LYS A 116 -16.03 11.01 -22.21
N LYS A 117 -15.10 10.05 -22.37
CA LYS A 117 -15.36 8.79 -23.08
C LYS A 117 -16.07 7.74 -22.23
N TYR A 118 -15.75 7.62 -20.94
CA TYR A 118 -16.21 6.51 -20.12
C TYR A 118 -17.32 6.89 -19.16
N LYS A 119 -18.53 6.32 -19.34
CA LYS A 119 -19.64 6.46 -18.39
C LYS A 119 -19.27 6.05 -16.97
N ALA A 120 -18.34 5.11 -16.80
CA ALA A 120 -17.79 4.74 -15.50
C ALA A 120 -17.23 5.94 -14.72
N LEU A 121 -16.73 6.96 -15.41
CA LEU A 121 -16.23 8.20 -14.80
C LEU A 121 -17.29 9.33 -14.81
N SER A 122 -17.99 9.55 -15.93
CA SER A 122 -18.90 10.67 -16.06
C SER A 122 -20.22 10.49 -15.32
N SER A 123 -20.71 9.24 -15.20
CA SER A 123 -22.03 8.93 -14.64
C SER A 123 -21.99 8.12 -13.34
N TYR A 124 -20.97 7.27 -13.15
CA TYR A 124 -20.92 6.35 -12.00
C TYR A 124 -19.90 6.76 -10.92
N MET A 125 -18.93 7.60 -11.24
CA MET A 125 -17.89 8.01 -10.29
C MET A 125 -18.42 9.01 -9.27
N THR A 126 -18.17 8.75 -8.00
CA THR A 126 -18.30 9.73 -6.91
C THR A 126 -16.95 10.42 -6.68
N TYR A 127 -16.77 11.61 -7.27
CA TYR A 127 -15.48 12.30 -7.24
C TYR A 127 -14.99 12.61 -5.83
N SER A 128 -15.88 13.05 -4.93
CA SER A 128 -15.54 13.40 -3.53
C SER A 128 -15.03 12.21 -2.72
N LYS A 129 -15.34 10.98 -3.13
CA LYS A 129 -14.85 9.73 -2.52
C LYS A 129 -13.67 9.12 -3.28
N SER A 130 -13.35 9.67 -4.44
CA SER A 130 -12.19 9.24 -5.26
C SER A 130 -10.96 10.06 -4.90
N PHE A 131 -9.78 9.46 -4.95
CA PHE A 131 -8.55 10.11 -4.51
C PHE A 131 -7.37 9.81 -5.44
N ALA A 132 -6.42 10.74 -5.53
CA ALA A 132 -5.24 10.57 -6.35
C ALA A 132 -4.35 9.45 -5.80
N ILE A 133 -3.81 8.62 -6.70
CA ILE A 133 -2.86 7.56 -6.32
C ILE A 133 -1.56 8.23 -5.85
N PRO A 134 -1.05 7.90 -4.64
CA PRO A 134 0.23 8.41 -4.16
C PRO A 134 1.38 8.08 -5.14
N GLY A 135 2.33 8.99 -5.29
CA GLY A 135 3.43 8.83 -6.23
C GLY A 135 3.11 9.19 -7.68
N LEU A 136 1.85 9.34 -8.07
CA LEU A 136 1.44 9.79 -9.40
C LEU A 136 1.20 11.30 -9.48
N LYS A 137 0.76 11.93 -8.42
CA LYS A 137 0.53 13.37 -8.33
C LYS A 137 1.71 14.04 -7.60
N ASN A 138 1.84 15.38 -7.70
CA ASN A 138 2.89 16.18 -7.04
C ASN A 138 2.82 16.08 -5.50
N THR A 139 2.97 14.89 -4.98
CA THR A 139 3.07 14.57 -3.57
C THR A 139 4.46 14.05 -3.30
N ASN A 140 5.13 14.61 -2.31
CA ASN A 140 6.39 14.08 -1.82
C ASN A 140 6.10 12.78 -1.06
N VAL A 141 6.29 11.65 -1.74
CA VAL A 141 6.16 10.33 -1.16
C VAL A 141 7.54 9.84 -0.79
N ALA A 142 7.79 9.64 0.49
CA ALA A 142 9.07 9.13 0.97
C ALA A 142 9.11 7.60 0.88
N GLY A 143 10.33 7.07 0.77
CA GLY A 143 10.57 5.64 0.83
C GLY A 143 11.75 5.19 -0.02
N PHE A 144 11.91 5.72 -1.23
CA PHE A 144 13.00 5.37 -2.15
C PHE A 144 13.01 6.31 -3.35
N ALA A 145 14.01 6.16 -4.24
CA ALA A 145 14.27 7.07 -5.34
C ALA A 145 13.50 6.76 -6.63
N SER A 146 12.72 5.68 -6.69
CA SER A 146 12.08 5.23 -7.93
C SER A 146 11.08 6.26 -8.45
N LYS A 147 11.14 6.50 -9.76
CA LYS A 147 10.14 7.27 -10.52
C LYS A 147 9.33 6.37 -11.47
N THR A 148 9.43 5.07 -11.30
CA THR A 148 8.84 4.04 -12.16
C THR A 148 7.91 3.11 -11.39
N MET A 149 7.38 3.58 -10.26
CA MET A 149 6.44 2.82 -9.44
C MET A 149 5.08 2.70 -10.11
N ILE A 150 4.65 1.46 -10.32
CA ILE A 150 3.35 1.14 -10.92
C ILE A 150 2.39 0.71 -9.82
N PRO A 151 1.26 1.41 -9.63
CA PRO A 151 0.22 1.00 -8.67
C PRO A 151 -0.48 -0.27 -9.15
N LYS A 152 -0.78 -1.20 -8.24
CA LYS A 152 -1.37 -2.50 -8.59
C LYS A 152 -2.60 -2.87 -7.79
N ALA A 153 -2.53 -2.88 -6.47
CA ALA A 153 -3.63 -3.33 -5.64
C ALA A 153 -4.12 -2.24 -4.70
N ILE A 154 -5.37 -2.38 -4.31
CA ILE A 154 -6.01 -1.57 -3.27
C ILE A 154 -6.67 -2.49 -2.26
N CYS A 155 -6.52 -2.19 -0.97
CA CYS A 155 -7.12 -2.93 0.13
C CYS A 155 -7.53 -1.97 1.24
N GLN A 156 -8.69 -2.18 1.83
CA GLN A 156 -9.09 -1.51 3.06
C GLN A 156 -8.66 -2.36 4.25
N ALA A 157 -7.98 -1.77 5.24
CA ALA A 157 -7.55 -2.45 6.45
C ALA A 157 -7.63 -1.52 7.66
N GLY A 158 -8.44 -1.88 8.65
CA GLY A 158 -8.67 -1.05 9.83
C GLY A 158 -9.08 0.38 9.48
N GLY A 159 -8.35 1.36 9.99
CA GLY A 159 -8.55 2.80 9.70
C GLY A 159 -7.93 3.30 8.40
N TYR A 160 -7.42 2.41 7.52
CA TYR A 160 -6.58 2.79 6.40
C TYR A 160 -7.08 2.27 5.05
N MET A 161 -6.72 3.00 3.99
CA MET A 161 -6.70 2.51 2.61
C MET A 161 -5.25 2.25 2.24
N LEU A 162 -4.96 1.06 1.75
CA LEU A 162 -3.64 0.60 1.36
C LEU A 162 -3.56 0.51 -0.16
N VAL A 163 -2.52 1.06 -0.74
CA VAL A 163 -2.25 0.98 -2.19
C VAL A 163 -0.87 0.38 -2.40
N SER A 164 -0.77 -0.77 -3.04
CA SER A 164 0.52 -1.34 -3.40
C SER A 164 1.07 -0.74 -4.69
N ALA A 165 2.38 -0.67 -4.77
CA ALA A 165 3.08 -0.35 -6.00
C ALA A 165 4.43 -1.09 -6.06
N TYR A 166 4.90 -1.38 -7.28
CA TYR A 166 6.19 -1.99 -7.53
C TYR A 166 6.99 -1.19 -8.54
N ASP A 167 8.30 -1.26 -8.47
CA ASP A 167 9.18 -0.63 -9.44
C ASP A 167 9.25 -1.45 -10.72
N SER A 168 8.82 -0.87 -11.85
CA SER A 168 8.80 -1.53 -13.16
C SER A 168 10.20 -1.85 -13.70
N THR A 169 11.25 -1.24 -13.15
CA THR A 169 12.66 -1.52 -13.51
C THR A 169 13.27 -2.61 -12.63
N GLY A 170 12.59 -3.05 -11.57
CA GLY A 170 13.10 -4.04 -10.63
C GLY A 170 14.31 -3.58 -9.79
N LYS A 171 14.62 -2.28 -9.78
CA LYS A 171 15.76 -1.73 -9.05
C LYS A 171 15.44 -1.44 -7.58
N ASP A 172 14.22 -0.98 -7.32
CA ASP A 172 13.77 -0.59 -5.98
C ASP A 172 12.75 -1.58 -5.41
N GLU A 173 12.64 -1.62 -4.11
CA GLU A 173 11.67 -2.44 -3.39
C GLU A 173 10.24 -2.00 -3.69
N SER A 174 9.32 -2.96 -3.62
CA SER A 174 7.88 -2.71 -3.68
C SER A 174 7.41 -2.03 -2.39
N VAL A 175 6.27 -1.36 -2.47
CA VAL A 175 5.75 -0.56 -1.36
C VAL A 175 4.25 -0.72 -1.16
N ILE A 176 3.82 -0.36 0.04
CA ILE A 176 2.43 -0.06 0.36
C ILE A 176 2.35 1.40 0.78
N TYR A 177 1.63 2.22 0.03
CA TYR A 177 1.22 3.55 0.43
C TYR A 177 0.05 3.44 1.40
N ILE A 178 0.17 4.07 2.56
CA ILE A 178 -0.84 4.07 3.61
C ILE A 178 -1.54 5.41 3.62
N LEU A 179 -2.86 5.40 3.45
CA LEU A 179 -3.71 6.57 3.47
C LEU A 179 -4.74 6.45 4.60
N ASN A 180 -5.17 7.58 5.13
CA ASN A 180 -6.32 7.61 6.03
C ASN A 180 -7.58 7.18 5.28
N ARG A 181 -8.36 6.27 5.85
CA ARG A 181 -9.55 5.71 5.20
C ARG A 181 -10.66 6.73 4.95
N ALA A 182 -10.86 7.67 5.86
CA ALA A 182 -11.94 8.65 5.78
C ALA A 182 -11.59 9.83 4.88
N SER A 183 -10.41 10.42 5.04
CA SER A 183 -9.96 11.61 4.30
C SER A 183 -9.22 11.28 3.01
N HIS A 184 -8.78 10.03 2.84
CA HIS A 184 -7.89 9.56 1.76
C HIS A 184 -6.57 10.33 1.66
N SER A 185 -6.18 11.03 2.73
CA SER A 185 -4.89 11.72 2.78
C SER A 185 -3.76 10.70 2.99
N TYR A 186 -2.67 10.89 2.25
CA TYR A 186 -1.48 10.07 2.39
C TYR A 186 -0.82 10.30 3.77
N ILE A 187 -0.48 9.23 4.45
CA ILE A 187 0.15 9.24 5.78
C ILE A 187 1.64 8.90 5.66
N THR A 188 1.96 7.71 5.15
CA THR A 188 3.33 7.19 5.08
C THR A 188 3.44 6.05 4.05
N THR A 189 4.67 5.60 3.80
CA THR A 189 4.97 4.44 2.96
C THR A 189 5.55 3.32 3.81
N LEU A 190 5.07 2.10 3.62
CA LEU A 190 5.71 0.88 4.10
C LEU A 190 6.50 0.26 2.95
N VAL A 191 7.83 0.23 3.06
CA VAL A 191 8.71 -0.44 2.09
C VAL A 191 8.72 -1.93 2.41
N LEU A 192 8.49 -2.75 1.40
CA LEU A 192 8.42 -4.21 1.52
C LEU A 192 9.82 -4.84 1.39
N PRO A 193 10.03 -6.06 1.90
CA PRO A 193 11.35 -6.70 1.92
C PRO A 193 11.74 -7.36 0.58
N ASN A 194 11.12 -6.96 -0.53
CA ASN A 194 11.42 -7.48 -1.86
C ASN A 194 10.96 -6.54 -2.97
N LYS A 195 11.37 -6.86 -4.20
CA LYS A 195 11.06 -6.12 -5.45
C LYS A 195 9.95 -6.78 -6.28
N ALA A 196 9.26 -7.79 -5.73
CA ALA A 196 8.24 -8.53 -6.46
C ALA A 196 7.02 -7.65 -6.76
N ASN A 197 6.34 -7.94 -7.86
CA ASN A 197 5.06 -7.33 -8.17
C ASN A 197 4.02 -7.73 -7.10
N VAL A 198 3.50 -6.74 -6.37
CA VAL A 198 2.42 -6.90 -5.40
C VAL A 198 1.11 -6.61 -6.10
N SER A 199 0.64 -7.59 -6.87
CA SER A 199 -0.54 -7.47 -7.73
C SER A 199 -1.87 -7.51 -6.99
N CYS A 200 -1.89 -8.05 -5.78
CA CYS A 200 -3.09 -8.19 -4.97
C CYS A 200 -2.78 -8.12 -3.47
N MET A 201 -3.79 -7.67 -2.70
CA MET A 201 -3.76 -7.61 -1.24
C MET A 201 -5.14 -7.92 -0.67
N ALA A 202 -5.16 -8.50 0.54
CA ALA A 202 -6.37 -8.70 1.35
C ALA A 202 -6.06 -8.47 2.83
N TYR A 203 -7.11 -8.15 3.61
CA TYR A 203 -7.05 -8.00 5.06
C TYR A 203 -8.06 -8.94 5.71
N ASP A 204 -7.61 -9.81 6.60
CA ASP A 204 -8.45 -10.83 7.27
C ASP A 204 -8.94 -10.42 8.68
N GLY A 205 -8.67 -9.16 9.07
CA GLY A 205 -8.93 -8.66 10.42
C GLY A 205 -7.70 -8.68 11.34
N LYS A 206 -6.69 -9.49 11.03
CA LYS A 206 -5.44 -9.63 11.80
C LYS A 206 -4.19 -9.39 10.96
N ASN A 207 -4.16 -9.90 9.75
CA ASN A 207 -3.00 -9.90 8.87
C ASN A 207 -3.29 -9.22 7.54
N ILE A 208 -2.25 -8.65 6.96
CA ILE A 208 -2.22 -8.24 5.56
C ILE A 208 -1.64 -9.39 4.74
N TRP A 209 -2.43 -9.89 3.82
CA TRP A 209 -2.07 -10.91 2.84
C TRP A 209 -1.72 -10.23 1.53
N ILE A 210 -0.62 -10.62 0.89
CA ILE A 210 -0.15 -10.01 -0.36
C ILE A 210 0.45 -11.04 -1.30
N SER A 211 0.51 -10.72 -2.58
CA SER A 211 1.32 -11.47 -3.53
C SER A 211 2.81 -11.12 -3.38
N LYS A 212 3.66 -12.14 -3.44
CA LYS A 212 5.12 -12.05 -3.57
C LYS A 212 5.53 -12.82 -4.82
N GLY A 213 5.40 -12.19 -6.00
CA GLY A 213 5.42 -12.92 -7.27
C GLY A 213 4.23 -13.87 -7.35
N ASP A 214 4.49 -15.16 -7.56
CA ASP A 214 3.47 -16.24 -7.62
C ASP A 214 3.18 -16.88 -6.27
N LYS A 215 3.81 -16.41 -5.18
CA LYS A 215 3.57 -16.90 -3.82
C LYS A 215 2.67 -15.95 -3.05
N VAL A 216 1.96 -16.49 -2.07
CA VAL A 216 1.29 -15.69 -1.05
C VAL A 216 2.26 -15.39 0.09
N ALA A 217 2.21 -14.17 0.60
CA ALA A 217 2.91 -13.77 1.81
C ALA A 217 1.95 -13.08 2.76
N TYR A 218 2.27 -13.05 4.05
CA TYR A 218 1.51 -12.26 5.02
C TYR A 218 2.41 -11.65 6.10
N PHE A 219 1.90 -10.61 6.72
CA PHE A 219 2.48 -9.97 7.90
C PHE A 219 1.35 -9.37 8.76
N PRO A 220 1.58 -9.18 10.07
CA PRO A 220 0.54 -8.70 10.97
C PRO A 220 0.14 -7.25 10.66
N PHE A 221 -1.14 -6.92 10.81
CA PHE A 221 -1.66 -5.55 10.62
C PHE A 221 -0.97 -4.54 11.54
N SER A 222 -0.44 -4.98 12.68
CA SER A 222 0.36 -4.14 13.57
C SER A 222 1.57 -3.49 12.89
N ALA A 223 2.12 -4.08 11.81
CA ALA A 223 3.17 -3.45 11.03
C ALA A 223 2.67 -2.18 10.30
N ILE A 224 1.41 -2.15 9.85
CA ILE A 224 0.78 -0.96 9.27
C ILE A 224 0.59 0.10 10.36
N THR A 225 0.01 -0.25 11.50
CA THR A 225 -0.22 0.71 12.60
C THR A 225 1.10 1.25 13.14
N LYS A 226 2.12 0.40 13.28
CA LYS A 226 3.48 0.82 13.69
C LYS A 226 4.10 1.78 12.66
N ALA A 227 3.92 1.55 11.37
CA ALA A 227 4.38 2.47 10.34
C ALA A 227 3.71 3.85 10.45
N VAL A 228 2.42 3.89 10.77
CA VAL A 228 1.66 5.13 10.97
C VAL A 228 2.09 5.85 12.25
N THR A 229 2.12 5.16 13.38
CA THR A 229 2.40 5.77 14.70
C THR A 229 3.87 6.20 14.84
N SER A 230 4.79 5.60 14.10
CA SER A 230 6.20 5.98 14.14
C SER A 230 6.47 7.43 13.66
N GLY A 231 5.50 8.08 13.02
CA GLY A 231 5.61 9.46 12.55
C GLY A 231 6.71 9.72 11.53
N GLY A 232 7.33 8.67 10.99
CA GLY A 232 8.38 8.73 9.98
C GLY A 232 7.83 9.04 8.59
N SER A 233 8.72 9.48 7.70
CA SER A 233 8.37 9.68 6.29
C SER A 233 8.11 8.37 5.57
N TYR A 234 8.68 7.27 6.05
CA TYR A 234 8.44 5.90 5.62
C TYR A 234 8.85 4.93 6.75
N SER A 235 8.43 3.68 6.61
CA SER A 235 8.88 2.55 7.42
C SER A 235 9.30 1.42 6.52
N THR A 236 10.08 0.48 7.05
CA THR A 236 10.50 -0.73 6.32
C THR A 236 9.97 -1.95 7.06
N LEU A 237 9.32 -2.83 6.33
CA LEU A 237 9.02 -4.19 6.80
C LEU A 237 10.28 -5.02 6.62
N SER A 238 10.88 -5.51 7.71
CA SER A 238 12.13 -6.26 7.66
C SER A 238 11.97 -7.62 6.98
N ALA A 239 10.86 -8.31 7.27
CA ALA A 239 10.51 -9.60 6.67
C ALA A 239 8.99 -9.81 6.67
N TYR A 240 8.51 -10.70 5.81
CA TYR A 240 7.18 -11.28 5.96
C TYR A 240 7.19 -12.29 7.12
N THR A 241 6.06 -12.44 7.80
CA THR A 241 5.92 -13.49 8.82
C THR A 241 6.14 -14.87 8.19
N ARG A 242 5.54 -15.07 7.00
CA ARG A 242 5.73 -16.26 6.20
C ARG A 242 5.36 -15.99 4.74
N TYR A 243 5.90 -16.81 3.81
CA TYR A 243 5.42 -16.87 2.42
C TYR A 243 5.53 -18.31 1.92
N PHE A 244 4.60 -18.73 1.07
CA PHE A 244 4.53 -20.10 0.55
C PHE A 244 3.75 -20.16 -0.76
N ALA A 245 3.91 -21.25 -1.50
CA ALA A 245 3.13 -21.52 -2.70
C ALA A 245 1.71 -21.98 -2.32
N VAL A 246 0.77 -21.69 -3.19
CA VAL A 246 -0.61 -22.20 -3.16
C VAL A 246 -0.92 -22.89 -4.48
N GLN A 247 -2.11 -23.44 -4.64
CA GLN A 247 -2.51 -24.24 -5.83
C GLN A 247 -2.51 -23.43 -7.15
N THR A 248 -2.32 -22.12 -7.10
CA THR A 248 -2.36 -21.25 -8.26
C THR A 248 -1.34 -20.11 -8.12
N LYS A 249 -1.02 -19.44 -9.24
CA LYS A 249 -0.30 -18.16 -9.20
C LYS A 249 -1.14 -17.11 -8.47
N VAL A 250 -0.48 -16.20 -7.75
CA VAL A 250 -1.14 -15.24 -6.87
C VAL A 250 -1.21 -13.87 -7.55
N ASN A 251 -2.22 -13.68 -8.40
CA ASN A 251 -2.44 -12.39 -9.10
C ASN A 251 -3.70 -11.68 -8.61
N ILE A 252 -4.64 -12.42 -8.01
CA ILE A 252 -5.93 -11.95 -7.53
C ILE A 252 -6.07 -12.41 -6.10
N MET A 253 -6.55 -11.53 -5.21
CA MET A 253 -6.78 -11.88 -3.82
C MET A 253 -7.88 -10.99 -3.24
N THR A 254 -8.75 -11.58 -2.42
CA THR A 254 -9.73 -10.87 -1.59
C THR A 254 -10.08 -11.72 -0.39
N TYR A 255 -10.54 -11.09 0.69
CA TYR A 255 -11.03 -11.79 1.87
C TYR A 255 -12.52 -11.51 2.04
N TYR A 256 -13.30 -12.56 2.13
CA TYR A 256 -14.74 -12.47 2.29
C TYR A 256 -15.28 -13.71 2.99
N ASN A 257 -16.21 -13.53 3.93
CA ASN A 257 -16.90 -14.59 4.66
C ASN A 257 -15.93 -15.66 5.22
N ASN A 258 -14.96 -15.21 6.04
CA ASN A 258 -13.92 -16.04 6.66
C ASN A 258 -13.11 -16.90 5.67
N THR A 259 -13.03 -16.46 4.42
CA THR A 259 -12.34 -17.18 3.35
C THR A 259 -11.39 -16.22 2.62
N LEU A 260 -10.12 -16.63 2.51
CA LEU A 260 -9.14 -15.96 1.67
C LEU A 260 -9.22 -16.54 0.26
N TRP A 261 -9.67 -15.73 -0.68
CA TRP A 261 -9.80 -16.09 -2.08
C TRP A 261 -8.55 -15.69 -2.85
N ILE A 262 -7.92 -16.65 -3.52
CA ILE A 262 -6.71 -16.45 -4.30
C ILE A 262 -6.89 -17.01 -5.70
N GLY A 263 -6.47 -16.27 -6.72
CA GLY A 263 -6.60 -16.70 -8.11
C GLY A 263 -5.48 -16.20 -9.01
N ALA A 264 -5.41 -16.81 -10.20
CA ALA A 264 -4.50 -16.42 -11.26
C ALA A 264 -5.23 -15.67 -12.38
N THR A 265 -4.55 -14.69 -12.97
CA THR A 265 -4.97 -14.10 -14.24
C THR A 265 -4.53 -15.03 -15.37
N ASN A 266 -5.47 -15.49 -16.18
CA ASN A 266 -5.19 -16.22 -17.44
C ASN A 266 -5.58 -15.32 -18.62
N ASN A 267 -4.73 -15.24 -19.64
CA ASN A 267 -4.92 -14.34 -20.76
C ASN A 267 -5.79 -14.92 -21.90
N THR A 268 -5.95 -16.21 -21.95
CA THR A 268 -6.58 -16.91 -23.09
C THR A 268 -7.81 -17.72 -22.70
N ALA A 269 -7.83 -18.34 -21.54
CA ALA A 269 -8.90 -19.22 -21.07
C ALA A 269 -9.46 -18.74 -19.72
N SER A 270 -10.58 -19.33 -19.30
CA SER A 270 -11.08 -19.20 -17.94
C SER A 270 -10.02 -19.61 -16.92
N SER A 271 -10.00 -18.96 -15.78
CA SER A 271 -9.08 -19.27 -14.70
C SER A 271 -9.86 -19.75 -13.49
N LYS A 272 -9.15 -20.09 -12.42
CA LYS A 272 -9.76 -20.51 -11.15
C LYS A 272 -9.33 -19.60 -10.01
N MET A 273 -10.23 -19.39 -9.09
CA MET A 273 -9.93 -18.91 -7.74
C MET A 273 -10.15 -20.05 -6.76
N TYR A 274 -9.30 -20.08 -5.75
CA TYR A 274 -9.38 -21.03 -4.64
C TYR A 274 -9.70 -20.27 -3.37
N GLY A 275 -10.70 -20.72 -2.64
CA GLY A 275 -11.05 -20.20 -1.33
C GLY A 275 -10.35 -21.04 -0.25
N TYR A 276 -9.65 -20.36 0.64
CA TYR A 276 -8.90 -20.99 1.72
C TYR A 276 -9.44 -20.55 3.08
N SER A 277 -9.60 -21.51 3.98
CA SER A 277 -9.67 -21.23 5.41
C SER A 277 -8.29 -20.90 5.93
N ILE A 278 -8.19 -19.88 6.78
CA ILE A 278 -6.96 -19.51 7.47
C ILE A 278 -6.96 -20.23 8.82
N VAL A 279 -5.99 -21.13 9.01
CA VAL A 279 -5.75 -21.85 10.27
C VAL A 279 -4.52 -21.28 10.95
N THR A 280 -4.63 -20.91 12.21
CA THR A 280 -3.48 -20.42 13.00
C THR A 280 -3.01 -21.52 13.93
N GLN A 281 -1.74 -21.88 13.83
CA GLN A 281 -1.06 -22.84 14.69
C GLN A 281 0.33 -22.29 15.05
N ASN A 282 0.71 -22.32 16.33
CA ASN A 282 1.97 -21.78 16.82
C ASN A 282 2.26 -20.35 16.33
N ASN A 283 1.26 -19.47 16.38
CA ASN A 283 1.31 -18.09 15.87
C ASN A 283 1.61 -17.93 14.37
N LEU A 284 1.57 -19.01 13.59
CA LEU A 284 1.73 -19.00 12.14
C LEU A 284 0.41 -19.33 11.46
N CYS A 285 0.12 -18.64 10.35
CA CYS A 285 -1.03 -18.93 9.52
C CYS A 285 -0.70 -19.96 8.44
N TYR A 286 -1.64 -20.84 8.22
CA TYR A 286 -1.68 -21.85 7.17
C TYR A 286 -2.96 -21.70 6.38
N LEU A 287 -2.95 -22.13 5.12
CA LEU A 287 -4.10 -22.07 4.24
C LEU A 287 -4.58 -23.49 3.90
N THR A 288 -5.83 -23.80 4.24
CA THR A 288 -6.48 -25.07 3.88
C THR A 288 -7.50 -24.81 2.79
N SER A 289 -7.38 -25.50 1.65
CA SER A 289 -8.30 -25.35 0.52
C SER A 289 -9.71 -25.74 0.91
N LYS A 290 -10.69 -24.89 0.58
CA LYS A 290 -12.10 -25.06 0.93
C LYS A 290 -13.03 -25.00 -0.28
N TYR A 291 -12.74 -24.09 -1.21
CA TYR A 291 -13.59 -23.85 -2.38
C TYR A 291 -12.75 -23.72 -3.64
N THR A 292 -13.39 -24.00 -4.77
CA THR A 292 -12.84 -23.68 -6.10
C THR A 292 -13.91 -22.98 -6.92
N MET A 293 -13.56 -21.94 -7.64
CA MET A 293 -14.47 -21.14 -8.45
C MET A 293 -13.84 -20.83 -9.81
N ALA A 294 -14.57 -21.08 -10.89
CA ALA A 294 -14.17 -20.59 -12.20
C ALA A 294 -14.42 -19.09 -12.31
N ILE A 295 -13.46 -18.38 -12.87
CA ILE A 295 -13.53 -16.94 -13.12
C ILE A 295 -13.24 -16.63 -14.59
N PRO A 296 -13.76 -15.50 -15.14
CA PRO A 296 -13.44 -15.09 -16.50
C PRO A 296 -11.93 -14.94 -16.74
N SER A 297 -11.49 -15.21 -17.98
CA SER A 297 -10.14 -14.87 -18.39
C SER A 297 -9.85 -13.38 -18.16
N ARG A 298 -8.56 -13.04 -18.00
CA ARG A 298 -8.08 -11.65 -17.88
C ARG A 298 -8.62 -10.89 -16.66
N THR A 299 -9.14 -11.62 -15.64
CA THR A 299 -9.53 -11.03 -14.36
C THR A 299 -8.30 -10.45 -13.68
N THR A 300 -8.38 -9.20 -13.23
CA THR A 300 -7.29 -8.47 -12.57
C THR A 300 -7.58 -8.16 -11.10
N GLY A 301 -8.84 -8.12 -10.71
CA GLY A 301 -9.25 -7.86 -9.33
C GLY A 301 -10.63 -8.41 -9.02
N VAL A 302 -10.84 -8.75 -7.76
CA VAL A 302 -12.11 -9.27 -7.22
C VAL A 302 -12.36 -8.65 -5.86
N ALA A 303 -13.61 -8.27 -5.61
CA ALA A 303 -14.08 -7.86 -4.28
C ALA A 303 -15.52 -8.31 -4.08
N PHE A 304 -15.90 -8.52 -2.82
CA PHE A 304 -17.29 -8.82 -2.43
C PHE A 304 -17.85 -7.68 -1.58
N ASP A 305 -19.14 -7.44 -1.68
CA ASP A 305 -19.85 -6.62 -0.70
C ASP A 305 -20.49 -7.48 0.41
N LYS A 306 -21.06 -6.80 1.40
CA LYS A 306 -21.73 -7.46 2.54
C LYS A 306 -22.92 -8.32 2.15
N ASP A 307 -23.54 -8.05 1.01
CA ASP A 307 -24.73 -8.72 0.52
C ASP A 307 -24.41 -9.91 -0.42
N GLY A 308 -23.11 -10.24 -0.56
CA GLY A 308 -22.61 -11.36 -1.35
C GLY A 308 -22.57 -11.09 -2.86
N TYR A 309 -22.66 -9.84 -3.28
CA TYR A 309 -22.34 -9.51 -4.66
C TYR A 309 -20.83 -9.47 -4.85
N MET A 310 -20.39 -10.07 -5.96
CA MET A 310 -19.01 -10.10 -6.36
C MET A 310 -18.76 -9.14 -7.52
N TYR A 311 -17.73 -8.33 -7.39
CA TYR A 311 -17.28 -7.37 -8.39
C TYR A 311 -15.93 -7.81 -8.95
N MET A 312 -15.82 -7.91 -10.28
CA MET A 312 -14.62 -8.36 -10.95
C MET A 312 -14.18 -7.36 -12.00
N THR A 313 -12.93 -6.95 -11.97
CA THR A 313 -12.31 -6.25 -13.08
C THR A 313 -11.62 -7.20 -14.01
N VAL A 314 -11.78 -6.98 -15.32
CA VAL A 314 -10.98 -7.62 -16.36
C VAL A 314 -10.26 -6.54 -17.16
N SER A 315 -9.01 -6.79 -17.56
CA SER A 315 -8.21 -5.82 -18.31
C SER A 315 -7.22 -6.54 -19.22
N TYR A 316 -7.19 -6.17 -20.49
CA TYR A 316 -6.31 -6.80 -21.47
C TYR A 316 -5.98 -5.87 -22.64
N ALA A 317 -4.83 -6.09 -23.27
CA ALA A 317 -4.45 -5.44 -24.50
C ALA A 317 -5.24 -6.02 -25.69
N THR A 318 -5.66 -5.18 -26.61
CA THR A 318 -6.43 -5.58 -27.79
C THR A 318 -5.54 -5.96 -28.98
N ASN A 319 -4.28 -5.57 -28.95
CA ASN A 319 -3.29 -5.86 -29.98
C ASN A 319 -1.88 -6.06 -29.39
N SER A 320 -0.96 -6.52 -30.21
CA SER A 320 0.43 -6.76 -29.84
C SER A 320 1.18 -5.50 -29.40
N SER A 321 0.79 -4.33 -29.85
CA SER A 321 1.42 -3.05 -29.47
C SER A 321 1.17 -2.64 -28.01
N LYS A 322 0.26 -3.31 -27.30
CA LYS A 322 -0.13 -3.01 -25.90
C LYS A 322 -0.55 -1.56 -25.66
N ALA A 323 -0.81 -0.80 -26.73
CA ALA A 323 -1.23 0.60 -26.64
C ALA A 323 -2.72 0.73 -26.30
N ASN A 324 -3.53 -0.20 -26.77
CA ASN A 324 -4.97 -0.22 -26.56
C ASN A 324 -5.34 -1.30 -25.53
N TYR A 325 -6.08 -0.90 -24.53
CA TYR A 325 -6.61 -1.79 -23.49
C TYR A 325 -8.12 -1.69 -23.40
N ILE A 326 -8.77 -2.84 -23.26
CA ILE A 326 -10.16 -2.94 -22.83
C ILE A 326 -10.16 -3.31 -21.35
N SER A 327 -10.94 -2.58 -20.56
CA SER A 327 -11.23 -2.95 -19.19
C SER A 327 -12.73 -2.92 -18.95
N LYS A 328 -13.22 -3.88 -18.17
CA LYS A 328 -14.63 -4.00 -17.79
C LYS A 328 -14.75 -4.32 -16.31
N LEU A 329 -15.85 -3.90 -15.72
CA LEU A 329 -16.33 -4.33 -14.43
C LEU A 329 -17.53 -5.25 -14.64
N TYR A 330 -17.51 -6.40 -14.00
CA TYR A 330 -18.64 -7.31 -13.92
C TYR A 330 -19.17 -7.35 -12.49
N LYS A 331 -20.49 -7.40 -12.33
CA LYS A 331 -21.17 -7.70 -11.07
C LYS A 331 -21.86 -9.05 -11.20
N PHE A 332 -21.64 -9.91 -10.20
CA PHE A 332 -22.26 -11.21 -10.09
C PHE A 332 -22.96 -11.36 -8.74
N LYS A 333 -23.96 -12.20 -8.68
CA LYS A 333 -24.47 -12.76 -7.42
C LYS A 333 -23.84 -14.14 -7.22
N LEU A 334 -23.22 -14.33 -6.07
CA LEU A 334 -22.59 -15.60 -5.70
C LEU A 334 -23.37 -16.23 -4.55
N ASP A 335 -23.71 -17.49 -4.68
CA ASP A 335 -24.25 -18.29 -3.59
C ASP A 335 -23.17 -19.24 -3.06
N LEU A 336 -22.58 -18.87 -1.95
CA LEU A 336 -21.58 -19.69 -1.26
C LEU A 336 -22.19 -20.84 -0.44
N ASN A 337 -23.51 -20.88 -0.32
CA ASN A 337 -24.26 -21.94 0.41
C ASN A 337 -24.81 -23.02 -0.52
N ALA A 338 -24.61 -22.91 -1.83
CA ALA A 338 -25.05 -23.93 -2.78
C ALA A 338 -24.45 -25.30 -2.47
N PRO A 339 -25.20 -26.39 -2.69
CA PRO A 339 -24.80 -27.75 -2.31
C PRO A 339 -23.48 -28.22 -2.92
N ASN A 340 -23.10 -27.68 -4.07
CA ASN A 340 -21.90 -28.07 -4.81
C ASN A 340 -20.77 -27.08 -4.61
N LYS A 341 -20.32 -26.95 -3.38
CA LYS A 341 -19.36 -25.91 -2.93
C LYS A 341 -17.95 -26.05 -3.51
N SER A 342 -17.57 -27.19 -4.05
CA SER A 342 -16.25 -27.46 -4.60
C SER A 342 -16.03 -26.86 -6.00
N ASN A 343 -17.09 -26.55 -6.76
CA ASN A 343 -17.02 -26.03 -8.13
C ASN A 343 -18.10 -24.98 -8.39
N GLN A 344 -17.99 -23.84 -7.75
CA GLN A 344 -18.88 -22.72 -8.02
C GLN A 344 -18.51 -22.09 -9.37
N ILE A 345 -19.27 -22.37 -10.40
CA ILE A 345 -19.14 -21.74 -11.70
C ILE A 345 -20.02 -20.51 -11.71
N LEU A 346 -19.47 -19.34 -12.03
CA LEU A 346 -20.23 -18.10 -12.23
C LEU A 346 -21.09 -18.13 -13.50
N LYS A 347 -21.82 -19.19 -13.73
CA LYS A 347 -22.73 -19.32 -14.87
C LYS A 347 -24.02 -18.56 -14.59
N GLY A 348 -24.38 -17.67 -15.48
CA GLY A 348 -25.68 -17.05 -15.54
C GLY A 348 -25.98 -15.90 -14.57
N SER A 349 -25.11 -15.64 -13.59
CA SER A 349 -25.38 -14.65 -12.54
C SER A 349 -24.76 -13.28 -12.80
N LYS A 350 -24.31 -13.00 -14.02
CA LYS A 350 -23.77 -11.68 -14.37
C LYS A 350 -24.90 -10.65 -14.47
N LEU A 351 -24.99 -9.79 -13.47
CA LEU A 351 -26.06 -8.81 -13.32
C LEU A 351 -25.76 -7.51 -14.04
N LYS A 352 -24.48 -7.13 -14.14
CA LYS A 352 -24.07 -5.88 -14.77
C LYS A 352 -22.70 -5.98 -15.43
N THR A 353 -22.56 -5.26 -16.53
CA THR A 353 -21.27 -5.01 -17.19
C THR A 353 -21.09 -3.50 -17.36
N LEU A 354 -19.96 -2.97 -16.91
CA LEU A 354 -19.59 -1.57 -17.11
C LEU A 354 -18.23 -1.49 -17.79
N THR A 355 -18.17 -0.75 -18.92
CA THR A 355 -16.88 -0.48 -19.58
C THR A 355 -16.08 0.53 -18.77
N LEU A 356 -14.86 0.16 -18.42
CA LEU A 356 -13.94 0.95 -17.63
C LEU A 356 -12.86 1.61 -18.49
N PRO A 357 -12.23 2.70 -18.02
CA PRO A 357 -10.97 3.18 -18.56
C PRO A 357 -9.90 2.08 -18.62
N PRO A 358 -8.92 2.19 -19.53
CA PRO A 358 -7.87 1.19 -19.69
C PRO A 358 -7.06 0.93 -18.42
N LYS A 359 -6.54 -0.29 -18.29
CA LYS A 359 -5.64 -0.72 -17.22
C LYS A 359 -6.27 -0.60 -15.83
N ALA A 360 -7.51 -1.08 -15.69
CA ALA A 360 -8.08 -1.38 -14.37
C ALA A 360 -7.34 -2.59 -13.77
N GLU A 361 -6.74 -2.41 -12.59
CA GLU A 361 -5.84 -3.38 -11.99
C GLU A 361 -6.52 -4.19 -10.87
N ASN A 362 -7.20 -3.52 -9.97
CA ASN A 362 -7.75 -4.16 -8.79
C ASN A 362 -8.94 -3.37 -8.24
N VAL A 363 -9.75 -4.03 -7.41
CA VAL A 363 -10.93 -3.45 -6.75
C VAL A 363 -10.99 -3.80 -5.28
N CYS A 364 -11.62 -2.91 -4.50
CA CYS A 364 -11.88 -3.09 -3.09
C CYS A 364 -13.25 -2.51 -2.76
N VAL A 365 -14.05 -3.21 -1.98
CA VAL A 365 -15.32 -2.67 -1.42
C VAL A 365 -15.04 -2.11 -0.03
N TYR A 366 -15.53 -0.89 0.20
CA TYR A 366 -15.59 -0.32 1.53
C TYR A 366 -16.84 0.58 1.69
N GLY A 367 -17.62 0.32 2.72
CA GLY A 367 -18.90 0.98 2.93
C GLY A 367 -19.83 0.79 1.72
N SER A 368 -20.40 1.87 1.23
CA SER A 368 -21.31 1.85 0.07
C SER A 368 -20.59 2.05 -1.28
N TYR A 369 -19.26 1.85 -1.33
CA TYR A 369 -18.47 2.14 -2.52
C TYR A 369 -17.57 0.99 -2.95
N LEU A 370 -17.50 0.79 -4.26
CA LEU A 370 -16.44 0.03 -4.93
C LEU A 370 -15.32 1.00 -5.33
N TYR A 371 -14.11 0.72 -4.91
CA TYR A 371 -12.90 1.46 -5.26
C TYR A 371 -12.13 0.69 -6.31
N THR A 372 -11.90 1.32 -7.47
CA THR A 372 -11.14 0.73 -8.58
C THR A 372 -9.83 1.48 -8.77
N ILE A 373 -8.70 0.76 -8.80
CA ILE A 373 -7.38 1.33 -9.06
C ILE A 373 -6.97 1.11 -10.52
N TYR A 374 -6.25 2.07 -11.08
CA TYR A 374 -5.78 2.07 -12.47
C TYR A 374 -4.27 2.31 -12.53
N SER A 375 -3.58 1.63 -13.43
CA SER A 375 -2.17 1.91 -13.74
C SER A 375 -1.97 2.73 -15.01
N GLY A 376 -3.03 3.04 -15.74
CA GLY A 376 -2.98 3.67 -17.06
C GLY A 376 -2.19 4.98 -17.12
N SER A 377 -2.23 5.79 -16.06
CA SER A 377 -1.50 7.08 -16.02
C SER A 377 0.03 6.94 -15.96
N MET A 378 0.54 5.73 -15.68
CA MET A 378 1.98 5.43 -15.71
C MET A 378 2.55 5.23 -17.11
N TYR A 379 1.71 5.05 -18.11
CA TYR A 379 2.11 4.74 -19.47
C TYR A 379 1.79 5.91 -20.40
N SER A 380 2.81 6.50 -21.01
CA SER A 380 2.66 7.58 -22.00
C SER A 380 1.79 7.18 -23.19
N SER A 381 1.84 5.91 -23.58
CA SER A 381 1.02 5.32 -24.65
C SER A 381 -0.47 5.14 -24.29
N CYS A 382 -0.86 5.30 -23.03
CA CYS A 382 -2.25 5.14 -22.63
C CYS A 382 -3.09 6.34 -23.09
N LYS A 383 -3.99 6.12 -24.03
CA LYS A 383 -4.86 7.18 -24.63
C LYS A 383 -5.83 7.78 -23.61
N TYR A 384 -6.29 7.01 -22.62
CA TYR A 384 -7.30 7.42 -21.64
C TYR A 384 -6.84 7.15 -20.20
N PRO A 385 -5.76 7.81 -19.77
CA PRO A 385 -5.18 7.56 -18.44
C PRO A 385 -6.08 8.06 -17.31
N VAL A 386 -6.07 7.33 -16.18
CA VAL A 386 -6.73 7.72 -14.92
C VAL A 386 -5.69 7.74 -13.81
N ASP A 387 -5.54 8.86 -13.11
CA ASP A 387 -4.51 9.11 -12.09
C ASP A 387 -4.98 8.86 -10.67
N ARG A 388 -6.14 8.25 -10.51
CA ARG A 388 -6.81 8.12 -9.21
C ARG A 388 -7.49 6.79 -8.99
N VAL A 389 -7.68 6.45 -7.73
CA VAL A 389 -8.64 5.45 -7.32
C VAL A 389 -10.03 6.02 -7.52
N VAL A 390 -10.86 5.32 -8.26
CA VAL A 390 -12.23 5.74 -8.58
C VAL A 390 -13.22 5.06 -7.65
N ALA A 391 -13.99 5.84 -6.92
CA ALA A 391 -15.10 5.36 -6.09
C ALA A 391 -16.40 5.34 -6.89
N THR A 392 -17.05 4.19 -6.97
CA THR A 392 -18.35 3.97 -7.60
C THR A 392 -19.35 3.51 -6.53
N LYS A 393 -20.52 4.15 -6.46
CA LYS A 393 -21.54 3.78 -5.47
C LYS A 393 -22.11 2.39 -5.80
N LEU A 394 -22.15 1.48 -4.84
CA LEU A 394 -22.62 0.09 -5.04
C LEU A 394 -24.07 0.04 -5.52
N SER A 395 -24.94 0.94 -5.03
CA SER A 395 -26.34 1.03 -5.45
C SER A 395 -26.54 1.46 -6.91
N SER A 396 -25.50 1.99 -7.56
CA SER A 396 -25.52 2.33 -8.99
C SER A 396 -25.02 1.17 -9.87
N LEU A 397 -24.41 0.15 -9.26
CA LEU A 397 -23.95 -1.08 -9.88
C LEU A 397 -24.95 -2.21 -9.63
#